data_dbc315e97924e5865bc70ac999f778fa
#
_entry.id   dbc315e97924e5865bc70ac999f778fa
#
_cell.length_a   1.000
_cell.length_b   1.000
_cell.length_c   1.000
_cell.angle_alpha   90.00
_cell.angle_beta   90.00
_cell.angle_gamma   90.00
#
_symmetry.space_group_name_H-M   'P 1'
#
loop_
_entity.id
_entity.type
_entity.pdbx_description
1 polymer ?
#
loop_
_entity_poly.entity_id
_entity_poly.type
_entity_poly.pdbx_seq_one_letter_code
_entity_poly.pdbx_strand_id
1 'polypeptide(L)'
;SSAASDVYKRQVLASSASFIEGKPLNAIYVYRTDGYLQNWNEVDAYYAQYAAKGNGLIPTKDTNDQLTPGCVRRVDTTGDGMITTDDLVYYGDANPHFTFGLNLGAEYKNFDFSMFIQGVGQQYIAREGTLNSPWNAGYTNQNSTFFGKTWTEENPNARYPIMSRNGARNNWNYKNWNDINILNCWYARCKNICLG
;
A
#
# COMPACT_ATOMS: atom_id res chain seq x y z
N SER A 1 -25.30 13.37 9.84
CA SER A 1 -24.43 12.19 10.09
C SER A 1 -23.31 12.02 9.05
N SER A 2 -23.48 12.43 7.78
CA SER A 2 -22.40 12.33 6.78
C SER A 2 -21.25 13.34 7.05
N ALA A 3 -21.55 14.56 7.45
CA ALA A 3 -20.56 15.59 7.73
C ALA A 3 -19.60 15.21 8.88
N ALA A 4 -20.05 14.50 9.90
CA ALA A 4 -19.18 14.01 10.99
C ALA A 4 -18.22 12.92 10.49
N SER A 5 -18.68 12.04 9.61
CA SER A 5 -17.83 11.01 8.97
C SER A 5 -16.73 11.64 8.11
N ASP A 6 -17.03 12.73 7.40
CA ASP A 6 -16.06 13.42 6.54
C ASP A 6 -15.00 14.20 7.34
N VAL A 7 -15.38 14.75 8.50
CA VAL A 7 -14.42 15.40 9.41
C VAL A 7 -13.45 14.38 10.00
N TYR A 8 -13.91 13.19 10.35
CA TYR A 8 -13.04 12.12 10.86
C TYR A 8 -12.09 11.57 9.79
N LYS A 9 -12.55 11.39 8.57
CA LYS A 9 -11.68 11.00 7.44
C LYS A 9 -10.57 12.03 7.19
N ARG A 10 -10.88 13.33 7.24
CA ARG A 10 -9.88 14.40 7.08
C ARG A 10 -8.86 14.45 8.21
N GLN A 11 -9.24 14.14 9.45
CA GLN A 11 -8.30 14.09 10.58
C GLN A 11 -7.28 12.96 10.44
N VAL A 12 -7.64 11.82 9.84
CA VAL A 12 -6.74 10.69 9.59
C VAL A 12 -5.58 11.08 8.67
N LEU A 13 -5.80 12.00 7.74
CA LEU A 13 -4.78 12.45 6.80
C LEU A 13 -3.85 13.54 7.36
N ALA A 14 -4.25 14.20 8.44
CA ALA A 14 -3.54 15.36 8.98
C ALA A 14 -2.59 15.03 10.14
N SER A 15 -2.66 13.85 10.74
CA SER A 15 -1.79 13.48 11.84
C SER A 15 -1.51 11.97 11.90
N SER A 16 -0.30 11.64 12.32
CA SER A 16 0.17 10.26 12.54
C SER A 16 -0.52 9.53 13.69
N ALA A 17 -1.50 10.15 14.36
CA ALA A 17 -2.24 9.60 15.50
C ALA A 17 -3.72 9.90 15.36
N SER A 18 -4.39 9.22 14.46
CA SER A 18 -5.83 9.44 14.24
C SER A 18 -6.64 8.33 14.90
N PHE A 19 -7.39 8.72 15.91
CA PHE A 19 -8.38 7.87 16.51
C PHE A 19 -9.71 8.07 15.79
N ILE A 20 -10.25 7.02 15.20
CA ILE A 20 -11.60 7.02 14.65
C ILE A 20 -12.44 6.10 15.48
N GLU A 21 -13.57 6.61 15.98
CA GLU A 21 -14.52 5.83 16.75
C GLU A 21 -14.97 4.59 15.95
N GLY A 22 -14.92 3.42 16.59
CA GLY A 22 -15.26 2.15 15.96
C GLY A 22 -14.20 1.56 15.02
N LYS A 23 -13.00 2.16 14.96
CA LYS A 23 -11.88 1.62 14.20
C LYS A 23 -10.69 1.27 15.11
N PRO A 24 -9.86 0.28 14.73
CA PRO A 24 -8.68 -0.06 15.49
C PRO A 24 -7.71 1.12 15.61
N LEU A 25 -6.93 1.12 16.69
CA LEU A 25 -5.79 2.02 16.82
C LEU A 25 -4.80 1.78 15.68
N ASN A 26 -4.25 2.85 15.10
CA ASN A 26 -3.35 2.80 13.94
C ASN A 26 -4.01 2.18 12.69
N ALA A 27 -5.30 2.44 12.49
CA ALA A 27 -6.01 2.04 11.27
C ALA A 27 -5.33 2.63 10.02
N ILE A 28 -5.12 1.79 9.01
CA ILE A 28 -4.51 2.16 7.74
C ILE A 28 -5.61 2.36 6.71
N TYR A 29 -5.64 3.55 6.11
CA TYR A 29 -6.54 3.90 5.01
C TYR A 29 -5.74 4.05 3.72
N VAL A 30 -6.29 3.53 2.63
CA VAL A 30 -5.60 3.48 1.34
C VAL A 30 -6.55 3.80 0.19
N TYR A 31 -5.99 4.29 -0.90
CA TYR A 31 -6.65 4.28 -2.20
C TYR A 31 -6.63 2.88 -2.77
N ARG A 32 -7.80 2.39 -3.17
CA ARG A 32 -7.88 1.16 -3.96
C ARG A 32 -7.31 1.38 -5.33
N THR A 33 -6.58 0.38 -5.82
CA THR A 33 -5.96 0.43 -7.13
C THR A 33 -6.41 -0.76 -7.99
N ASP A 34 -6.50 -0.52 -9.30
CA ASP A 34 -6.85 -1.52 -10.30
C ASP A 34 -5.70 -1.64 -11.31
N GLY A 35 -4.52 -2.02 -10.81
CA GLY A 35 -3.31 -2.19 -11.61
C GLY A 35 -2.67 -0.88 -12.07
N TYR A 36 -2.00 -0.94 -13.23
CA TYR A 36 -1.28 0.18 -13.83
C TYR A 36 -1.88 0.54 -15.18
N LEU A 37 -1.81 1.82 -15.53
CA LEU A 37 -2.11 2.29 -16.88
C LEU A 37 -1.08 1.70 -17.85
N GLN A 38 -1.50 0.94 -18.85
CA GLN A 38 -0.57 0.17 -19.68
C GLN A 38 -0.09 0.95 -20.92
N ASN A 39 -0.89 1.88 -21.41
CA ASN A 39 -0.60 2.64 -22.62
C ASN A 39 -1.23 4.03 -22.56
N TRP A 40 -0.88 4.88 -23.54
CA TRP A 40 -1.38 6.25 -23.61
C TRP A 40 -2.89 6.34 -23.84
N ASN A 41 -3.50 5.38 -24.53
CA ASN A 41 -4.96 5.34 -24.72
C ASN A 41 -5.68 5.15 -23.36
N GLU A 42 -5.13 4.31 -22.48
CA GLU A 42 -5.66 4.13 -21.12
C GLU A 42 -5.46 5.38 -20.26
N VAL A 43 -4.33 6.06 -20.41
CA VAL A 43 -4.07 7.34 -19.73
C VAL A 43 -5.11 8.38 -20.16
N ASP A 44 -5.34 8.54 -21.47
CA ASP A 44 -6.33 9.48 -21.99
C ASP A 44 -7.75 9.12 -21.57
N ALA A 45 -8.11 7.84 -21.59
CA ALA A 45 -9.42 7.36 -21.13
C ALA A 45 -9.62 7.62 -19.63
N TYR A 46 -8.57 7.43 -18.83
CA TYR A 46 -8.59 7.70 -17.39
C TYR A 46 -8.82 9.19 -17.10
N TYR A 47 -8.10 10.09 -17.80
CA TYR A 47 -8.36 11.53 -17.69
C TYR A 47 -9.77 11.91 -18.14
N ALA A 48 -10.26 11.34 -19.25
CA ALA A 48 -11.61 11.61 -19.75
C ALA A 48 -12.71 11.18 -18.78
N GLN A 49 -12.50 10.06 -18.07
CA GLN A 49 -13.44 9.55 -17.07
C GLN A 49 -13.72 10.55 -15.96
N TYR A 50 -12.71 11.31 -15.53
CA TYR A 50 -12.81 12.23 -14.40
C TYR A 50 -12.92 13.71 -14.82
N ALA A 51 -12.85 14.02 -16.12
CA ALA A 51 -12.83 15.40 -16.62
C ALA A 51 -14.09 16.21 -16.29
N ALA A 52 -15.25 15.57 -16.22
CA ALA A 52 -16.56 16.25 -16.07
C ALA A 52 -16.71 16.99 -14.73
N LYS A 53 -16.05 16.51 -13.66
CA LYS A 53 -16.14 17.07 -12.30
C LYS A 53 -14.82 17.65 -11.78
N GLY A 54 -13.80 17.65 -12.63
CA GLY A 54 -12.46 18.02 -12.26
C GLY A 54 -11.62 16.82 -11.83
N ASN A 55 -10.30 16.93 -12.00
CA ASN A 55 -9.39 15.81 -11.84
C ASN A 55 -9.15 15.39 -10.37
N GLY A 56 -9.71 16.13 -9.38
CA GLY A 56 -9.46 15.85 -7.98
C GLY A 56 -7.95 15.85 -7.64
N LEU A 57 -7.45 14.71 -7.15
CA LEU A 57 -6.02 14.51 -6.85
C LEU A 57 -5.21 14.01 -8.04
N ILE A 58 -5.82 13.76 -9.20
CA ILE A 58 -5.11 13.30 -10.41
C ILE A 58 -4.17 14.43 -10.86
N PRO A 59 -2.87 14.14 -11.10
CA PRO A 59 -1.93 15.12 -11.62
C PRO A 59 -2.44 15.79 -12.90
N THR A 60 -2.15 17.08 -13.06
CA THR A 60 -2.67 17.87 -14.18
C THR A 60 -2.22 17.30 -15.53
N LYS A 61 -3.17 17.13 -16.47
CA LYS A 61 -2.89 16.70 -17.83
C LYS A 61 -2.12 17.76 -18.61
N ASP A 62 -1.40 17.35 -19.66
CA ASP A 62 -0.63 18.20 -20.57
C ASP A 62 0.50 19.00 -19.87
N THR A 63 0.99 18.49 -18.76
CA THR A 63 2.14 19.02 -18.03
C THR A 63 3.20 17.93 -17.81
N ASN A 64 4.37 18.33 -17.34
CA ASN A 64 5.40 17.38 -16.92
C ASN A 64 4.93 16.47 -15.76
N ASP A 65 3.87 16.87 -15.06
CA ASP A 65 3.29 16.16 -13.93
C ASP A 65 2.26 15.10 -14.32
N GLN A 66 1.79 15.10 -15.57
CA GLN A 66 0.76 14.17 -16.04
C GLN A 66 1.11 12.70 -15.76
N LEU A 67 0.08 11.88 -15.63
CA LEU A 67 0.24 10.43 -15.57
C LEU A 67 0.79 9.91 -16.91
N THR A 68 1.52 8.82 -16.79
CA THR A 68 2.10 8.11 -17.96
C THR A 68 1.75 6.64 -17.86
N PRO A 69 1.94 5.85 -18.91
CA PRO A 69 1.94 4.41 -18.78
C PRO A 69 2.83 3.96 -17.63
N GLY A 70 2.40 2.94 -16.88
CA GLY A 70 3.05 2.46 -15.66
C GLY A 70 2.65 3.18 -14.37
N CYS A 71 1.86 4.25 -14.44
CA CYS A 71 1.29 4.88 -13.26
C CYS A 71 0.13 4.06 -12.69
N VAL A 72 -0.05 4.16 -11.37
CA VAL A 72 -1.13 3.50 -10.64
C VAL A 72 -2.49 4.02 -11.10
N ARG A 73 -3.42 3.11 -11.38
CA ARG A 73 -4.82 3.43 -11.63
C ARG A 73 -5.62 3.33 -10.32
N ARG A 74 -5.94 4.48 -9.72
CA ARG A 74 -6.80 4.54 -8.55
C ARG A 74 -8.27 4.42 -8.94
N VAL A 75 -9.06 3.84 -8.07
CA VAL A 75 -10.49 3.62 -8.27
C VAL A 75 -11.27 4.63 -7.42
N ASP A 76 -12.24 5.29 -8.05
CA ASP A 76 -13.26 6.06 -7.34
C ASP A 76 -14.16 5.09 -6.57
N THR A 77 -14.01 5.09 -5.25
CA THR A 77 -14.75 4.18 -4.34
C THR A 77 -16.04 4.80 -3.83
N THR A 78 -16.16 6.12 -3.91
CA THR A 78 -17.37 6.86 -3.54
C THR A 78 -18.38 6.93 -4.67
N GLY A 79 -17.94 6.80 -5.93
CA GLY A 79 -18.77 6.91 -7.12
C GLY A 79 -19.16 8.36 -7.44
N ASP A 80 -18.44 9.33 -6.91
CA ASP A 80 -18.74 10.76 -7.13
C ASP A 80 -18.17 11.31 -8.43
N GLY A 81 -17.32 10.53 -9.14
CA GLY A 81 -16.68 10.90 -10.40
C GLY A 81 -15.43 11.74 -10.22
N MET A 82 -14.80 11.71 -9.06
CA MET A 82 -13.51 12.34 -8.76
C MET A 82 -12.64 11.39 -7.94
N ILE A 83 -11.33 11.54 -8.03
CA ILE A 83 -10.41 10.88 -7.10
C ILE A 83 -10.03 11.89 -6.02
N THR A 84 -10.56 11.70 -4.81
CA THR A 84 -10.38 12.60 -3.68
C THR A 84 -9.94 11.84 -2.42
N THR A 85 -9.77 12.54 -1.32
CA THR A 85 -9.49 11.92 -0.02
C THR A 85 -10.65 11.09 0.52
N ASP A 86 -11.85 11.27 -0.03
CA ASP A 86 -13.03 10.54 0.38
C ASP A 86 -13.04 9.10 -0.16
N ASP A 87 -12.21 8.83 -1.19
CA ASP A 87 -11.98 7.49 -1.74
C ASP A 87 -11.07 6.60 -0.89
N LEU A 88 -10.56 7.13 0.23
CA LEU A 88 -9.78 6.33 1.14
C LEU A 88 -10.65 5.28 1.84
N VAL A 89 -10.27 4.03 1.72
CA VAL A 89 -10.96 2.90 2.37
C VAL A 89 -10.08 2.30 3.46
N TYR A 90 -10.72 1.78 4.51
CA TYR A 90 -10.03 1.03 5.55
C TYR A 90 -9.44 -0.25 4.96
N TYR A 91 -8.15 -0.46 5.16
CA TYR A 91 -7.41 -1.64 4.69
C TYR A 91 -7.10 -2.64 5.81
N GLY A 92 -6.77 -2.13 6.98
CA GLY A 92 -6.34 -2.91 8.13
C GLY A 92 -5.64 -2.01 9.14
N ASP A 93 -4.85 -2.60 10.01
CA ASP A 93 -4.07 -1.84 11.00
C ASP A 93 -2.70 -2.49 11.27
N ALA A 94 -1.85 -1.73 11.95
CA ALA A 94 -0.48 -2.14 12.26
C ALA A 94 -0.39 -3.10 13.47
N ASN A 95 -1.48 -3.29 14.21
CA ASN A 95 -1.47 -4.17 15.37
C ASN A 95 -1.69 -5.62 14.94
N PRO A 96 -0.99 -6.58 15.55
CA PRO A 96 -1.29 -7.99 15.33
C PRO A 96 -2.71 -8.32 15.81
N HIS A 97 -3.57 -8.82 14.94
CA HIS A 97 -4.93 -9.22 15.34
C HIS A 97 -4.94 -10.49 16.19
N PHE A 98 -4.02 -11.39 15.93
CA PHE A 98 -3.80 -12.55 16.76
C PHE A 98 -2.36 -13.02 16.71
N THR A 99 -1.91 -13.59 17.83
CA THR A 99 -0.65 -14.30 17.95
C THR A 99 -0.92 -15.74 18.32
N PHE A 100 -0.12 -16.66 17.83
CA PHE A 100 -0.26 -18.06 18.14
C PHE A 100 1.08 -18.69 18.48
N GLY A 101 1.02 -19.71 19.36
CA GLY A 101 2.12 -20.57 19.70
C GLY A 101 1.68 -22.02 19.70
N LEU A 102 2.45 -22.90 19.05
CA LEU A 102 2.21 -24.32 18.99
C LEU A 102 3.43 -25.05 19.51
N ASN A 103 3.24 -25.82 20.59
CA ASN A 103 4.21 -26.75 21.12
C ASN A 103 3.87 -28.17 20.62
N LEU A 104 4.80 -28.80 19.95
CA LEU A 104 4.73 -30.20 19.55
C LEU A 104 5.79 -30.98 20.33
N GLY A 105 5.41 -32.09 20.93
CA GLY A 105 6.30 -33.02 21.62
C GLY A 105 5.96 -34.45 21.27
N ALA A 106 6.96 -35.27 21.09
CA ALA A 106 6.81 -36.72 20.87
C ALA A 106 7.98 -37.45 21.54
N GLU A 107 7.66 -38.52 22.26
CA GLU A 107 8.62 -39.42 22.88
C GLU A 107 8.42 -40.84 22.31
N TYR A 108 9.49 -41.45 21.91
CA TYR A 108 9.45 -42.84 21.43
C TYR A 108 10.73 -43.57 21.81
N LYS A 109 10.60 -44.54 22.74
CA LYS A 109 11.73 -45.28 23.33
C LYS A 109 12.75 -44.31 23.98
N ASN A 110 13.93 -44.17 23.39
CA ASN A 110 15.03 -43.35 23.88
C ASN A 110 15.17 -42.05 23.07
N PHE A 111 14.17 -41.67 22.30
CA PHE A 111 14.18 -40.46 21.51
C PHE A 111 13.10 -39.48 21.98
N ASP A 112 13.53 -38.26 22.23
CA ASP A 112 12.68 -37.13 22.54
C ASP A 112 12.71 -36.15 21.36
N PHE A 113 11.52 -35.71 20.96
CA PHE A 113 11.38 -34.63 19.98
C PHE A 113 10.53 -33.51 20.56
N SER A 114 11.03 -32.29 20.50
CA SER A 114 10.21 -31.13 20.80
C SER A 114 10.39 -30.01 19.77
N MET A 115 9.29 -29.35 19.41
CA MET A 115 9.30 -28.22 18.49
C MET A 115 8.34 -27.15 18.97
N PHE A 116 8.80 -25.88 18.91
CA PHE A 116 7.97 -24.73 19.21
C PHE A 116 7.85 -23.82 18.00
N ILE A 117 6.61 -23.61 17.54
CA ILE A 117 6.27 -22.70 16.44
C ILE A 117 5.53 -21.51 17.03
N GLN A 118 5.96 -20.29 16.67
CA GLN A 118 5.29 -19.05 17.04
C GLN A 118 5.00 -18.22 15.79
N GLY A 119 3.87 -17.56 15.78
CA GLY A 119 3.51 -16.68 14.67
C GLY A 119 2.60 -15.53 15.05
N VAL A 120 2.48 -14.62 14.09
CA VAL A 120 1.56 -13.48 14.12
C VAL A 120 0.71 -13.58 12.86
N GLY A 121 -0.59 -13.44 13.03
CA GLY A 121 -1.52 -13.36 11.91
C GLY A 121 -2.08 -11.96 11.76
N GLN A 122 -2.42 -11.60 10.55
CA GLN A 122 -3.08 -10.37 10.17
C GLN A 122 -2.47 -9.12 10.81
N GLN A 123 -1.38 -8.69 10.28
CA GLN A 123 -0.72 -7.43 10.60
C GLN A 123 -0.34 -6.72 9.30
N TYR A 124 -0.59 -5.42 9.21
CA TYR A 124 -0.28 -4.63 8.02
C TYR A 124 0.62 -3.47 8.37
N ILE A 125 1.58 -3.17 7.50
CA ILE A 125 2.48 -2.04 7.66
C ILE A 125 2.55 -1.29 6.34
N ALA A 126 2.35 0.02 6.39
CA ALA A 126 2.67 0.89 5.27
C ALA A 126 4.18 1.10 5.17
N ARG A 127 4.71 1.07 3.97
CA ARG A 127 6.11 1.42 3.76
C ARG A 127 6.29 2.92 3.87
N GLU A 128 7.27 3.35 4.64
CA GLU A 128 7.58 4.75 4.89
C GLU A 128 9.06 5.05 4.67
N GLY A 129 9.39 6.35 4.65
CA GLY A 129 10.75 6.84 4.53
C GLY A 129 11.43 6.41 3.22
N THR A 130 12.67 5.98 3.31
CA THR A 130 13.49 5.60 2.15
C THR A 130 13.01 4.33 1.43
N LEU A 131 12.17 3.53 2.08
CA LEU A 131 11.61 2.30 1.50
C LEU A 131 10.29 2.53 0.75
N ASN A 132 9.72 3.72 0.83
CA ASN A 132 8.44 4.03 0.22
C ASN A 132 8.55 4.29 -1.28
N SER A 133 9.60 4.95 -1.71
CA SER A 133 9.78 5.41 -3.10
C SER A 133 11.19 5.11 -3.60
N PRO A 134 11.36 4.79 -4.90
CA PRO A 134 12.69 4.64 -5.50
C PRO A 134 13.51 5.94 -5.46
N TRP A 135 12.84 7.10 -5.46
CA TRP A 135 13.46 8.43 -5.42
C TRP A 135 12.95 9.24 -4.24
N ASN A 136 13.73 9.36 -3.17
CA ASN A 136 13.35 10.16 -2.00
C ASN A 136 13.80 11.63 -2.11
N ALA A 137 14.88 11.87 -2.81
CA ALA A 137 15.37 13.21 -3.13
C ALA A 137 16.02 13.22 -4.50
N GLY A 138 16.09 14.37 -5.15
CA GLY A 138 16.57 14.51 -6.51
C GLY A 138 18.01 14.07 -6.77
N TYR A 139 18.81 13.92 -5.72
CA TYR A 139 20.23 13.55 -5.75
C TYR A 139 20.53 12.23 -5.02
N THR A 140 19.52 11.48 -4.59
CA THR A 140 19.71 10.17 -3.96
C THR A 140 19.77 9.07 -5.01
N ASN A 141 20.55 8.04 -4.71
CA ASN A 141 20.56 6.81 -5.51
C ASN A 141 19.26 6.04 -5.31
N GLN A 142 18.90 5.27 -6.33
CA GLN A 142 17.77 4.35 -6.26
C GLN A 142 18.04 3.26 -5.22
N ASN A 143 17.03 2.94 -4.43
CA ASN A 143 17.08 1.81 -3.53
C ASN A 143 17.07 0.50 -4.33
N SER A 144 17.97 -0.43 -3.99
CA SER A 144 18.10 -1.75 -4.64
C SER A 144 16.81 -2.59 -4.57
N THR A 145 15.94 -2.33 -3.61
CA THR A 145 14.64 -3.00 -3.47
C THR A 145 13.75 -2.88 -4.70
N PHE A 146 13.88 -1.77 -5.44
CA PHE A 146 13.07 -1.47 -6.62
C PHE A 146 13.72 -1.92 -7.93
N PHE A 147 15.01 -2.23 -7.91
CA PHE A 147 15.76 -2.57 -9.13
C PHE A 147 15.16 -3.78 -9.84
N GLY A 148 14.84 -3.64 -11.12
CA GLY A 148 14.24 -4.69 -11.94
C GLY A 148 12.80 -5.09 -11.57
N LYS A 149 12.16 -4.41 -10.61
CA LYS A 149 10.82 -4.74 -10.11
C LYS A 149 9.79 -3.63 -10.34
N THR A 150 10.17 -2.60 -11.06
CA THR A 150 9.29 -1.50 -11.47
C THR A 150 8.70 -1.76 -12.84
N TRP A 151 7.55 -1.16 -13.10
CA TRP A 151 6.89 -1.26 -14.39
C TRP A 151 7.77 -0.74 -15.52
N THR A 152 7.83 -1.51 -16.61
CA THR A 152 8.38 -1.15 -17.91
C THR A 152 7.48 -1.77 -18.98
N GLU A 153 7.63 -1.37 -20.24
CA GLU A 153 6.86 -1.96 -21.37
C GLU A 153 7.12 -3.48 -21.49
N GLU A 154 8.34 -3.93 -21.15
CA GLU A 154 8.68 -5.36 -21.14
C GLU A 154 8.19 -6.09 -19.88
N ASN A 155 7.86 -5.35 -18.81
CA ASN A 155 7.39 -5.91 -17.54
C ASN A 155 6.11 -5.20 -17.06
N PRO A 156 4.97 -5.37 -17.76
CA PRO A 156 3.73 -4.65 -17.47
C PRO A 156 3.05 -5.08 -16.17
N ASN A 157 3.39 -6.26 -15.62
CA ASN A 157 2.87 -6.80 -14.37
C ASN A 157 3.87 -6.68 -13.22
N ALA A 158 4.73 -5.68 -13.27
CA ALA A 158 5.74 -5.46 -12.24
C ALA A 158 5.15 -5.26 -10.85
N ARG A 159 5.95 -5.53 -9.82
CA ARG A 159 5.55 -5.34 -8.41
C ARG A 159 5.28 -3.88 -8.06
N TYR A 160 6.00 -2.95 -8.71
CA TYR A 160 5.96 -1.52 -8.41
C TYR A 160 5.63 -0.72 -9.66
N PRO A 161 4.96 0.44 -9.52
CA PRO A 161 4.66 1.30 -10.64
C PRO A 161 5.94 1.87 -11.29
N ILE A 162 5.77 2.56 -12.39
CA ILE A 162 6.88 3.21 -13.10
C ILE A 162 7.66 4.15 -12.16
N MET A 163 8.96 4.12 -12.29
CA MET A 163 9.83 5.07 -11.60
C MET A 163 9.71 6.46 -12.23
N SER A 164 9.54 7.46 -11.38
CA SER A 164 9.53 8.85 -11.82
C SER A 164 10.32 9.73 -10.87
N ARG A 165 11.13 10.63 -11.42
CA ARG A 165 11.75 11.72 -10.67
C ARG A 165 10.83 12.93 -10.52
N ASN A 166 9.76 12.97 -11.28
CA ASN A 166 8.73 13.99 -11.18
C ASN A 166 7.99 13.88 -9.84
N GLY A 167 7.89 14.99 -9.11
CA GLY A 167 7.37 15.01 -7.75
C GLY A 167 5.90 14.62 -7.64
N ALA A 168 5.04 15.16 -8.52
CA ALA A 168 3.61 14.86 -8.49
C ALA A 168 3.32 13.41 -8.88
N ARG A 169 3.93 12.92 -9.96
CA ARG A 169 3.81 11.53 -10.40
C ARG A 169 4.38 10.54 -9.39
N ASN A 170 5.53 10.86 -8.78
CA ASN A 170 6.11 10.04 -7.73
C ASN A 170 5.22 10.00 -6.49
N ASN A 171 4.62 11.12 -6.11
CA ASN A 171 3.66 11.17 -5.01
C ASN A 171 2.41 10.34 -5.31
N TRP A 172 1.88 10.43 -6.53
CA TRP A 172 0.76 9.63 -6.97
C TRP A 172 1.04 8.13 -6.86
N ASN A 173 2.19 7.68 -7.33
CA ASN A 173 2.54 6.27 -7.38
C ASN A 173 2.96 5.71 -6.01
N TYR A 174 3.71 6.46 -5.22
CA TYR A 174 4.43 5.91 -4.06
C TYR A 174 4.07 6.54 -2.72
N LYS A 175 3.82 7.87 -2.65
CA LYS A 175 3.66 8.57 -1.36
C LYS A 175 2.23 8.67 -0.86
N ASN A 176 1.25 8.53 -1.72
CA ASN A 176 -0.16 8.76 -1.39
C ASN A 176 -0.91 7.45 -1.06
N TRP A 177 -0.36 6.63 -0.20
CA TRP A 177 -1.04 5.50 0.45
C TRP A 177 -1.88 4.62 -0.50
N ASN A 178 -1.31 4.16 -1.60
CA ASN A 178 -1.96 3.16 -2.44
C ASN A 178 -1.89 1.78 -1.76
N ASP A 179 -2.88 0.93 -1.96
CA ASP A 179 -2.94 -0.43 -1.39
C ASP A 179 -1.74 -1.29 -1.77
N ILE A 180 -1.14 -1.07 -2.95
CA ILE A 180 0.10 -1.75 -3.39
C ILE A 180 1.32 -1.45 -2.50
N ASN A 181 1.28 -0.38 -1.72
CA ASN A 181 2.37 0.02 -0.82
C ASN A 181 2.23 -0.57 0.59
N ILE A 182 1.15 -1.31 0.86
CA ILE A 182 0.92 -1.97 2.13
C ILE A 182 1.54 -3.36 2.13
N LEU A 183 2.26 -3.67 3.18
CA LEU A 183 2.86 -4.98 3.41
C LEU A 183 2.02 -5.76 4.41
N ASN A 184 1.72 -7.00 4.06
CA ASN A 184 1.20 -7.96 5.02
C ASN A 184 2.38 -8.60 5.75
N CYS A 185 2.42 -8.43 7.07
CA CYS A 185 3.52 -8.84 7.95
C CYS A 185 3.21 -10.09 8.76
N TRP A 186 2.24 -10.92 8.34
CA TRP A 186 2.02 -12.21 8.98
C TRP A 186 3.28 -13.09 8.88
N TYR A 187 3.53 -13.88 9.91
CA TYR A 187 4.58 -14.87 9.85
C TYR A 187 4.30 -16.06 10.77
N ALA A 188 4.91 -17.19 10.44
CA ALA A 188 5.07 -18.35 11.32
C ALA A 188 6.57 -18.69 11.38
N ARG A 189 7.10 -18.86 12.58
CA ARG A 189 8.52 -19.13 12.83
C ARG A 189 8.69 -20.36 13.73
N CYS A 190 9.49 -21.29 13.31
CA CYS A 190 10.00 -22.33 14.20
C CYS A 190 11.08 -21.71 15.08
N LYS A 191 10.89 -21.74 16.41
CA LYS A 191 11.79 -21.13 17.40
C LYS A 191 12.81 -22.13 17.91
N ASN A 192 12.35 -23.33 18.25
CA ASN A 192 13.19 -24.38 18.81
C ASN A 192 12.83 -25.72 18.15
N ILE A 193 13.84 -26.49 17.85
CA ILE A 193 13.74 -27.91 17.53
C ILE A 193 14.79 -28.59 18.39
N CYS A 194 14.36 -29.50 19.24
CA CYS A 194 15.23 -30.34 20.05
C CYS A 194 15.01 -31.79 19.70
N LEU A 195 16.09 -32.51 19.57
CA LEU A 195 16.11 -33.95 19.42
C LEU A 195 17.06 -34.49 20.44
N GLY A 196 16.59 -35.37 21.32
CA GLY A 196 17.36 -36.00 22.40
C GLY A 196 17.29 -37.53 22.37
#